data_0988f29dae7533f44d42d7341931c159
#
_entry.id   0988f29dae7533f44d42d7341931c159
#
_cell.length_a   1.000
_cell.length_b   1.000
_cell.length_c   1.000
_cell.angle_alpha   90.00
_cell.angle_beta   90.00
_cell.angle_gamma   90.00
#
_symmetry.space_group_name_H-M   'P 1'
#
loop_
_entity.id
_entity.type
_entity.pdbx_description
1 polymer ?
#
loop_
_entity_poly.entity_id
_entity_poly.type
_entity_poly.pdbx_seq_one_letter_code
_entity_poly.pdbx_strand_id
1 'polypeptide(L)'
;AIEDQWKENPNILFEDALQTEFKKFGVFGFTGLVEQKQSALQSHYWKVIKKEFISFFSVPKIILTIVMFYVLFQFYSNPKSFLYNYDLLIRFGLIALTLGICIYQRVKTAKNKKFLVNSVGNYLYGLPIFALFYLRTNLSVNSDPSLFKIVLSSVFMQILILFILILYTKIIPLLKYEINQTELKFSKL
;
A
#
# COMPACT_ATOMS: atom_id res chain seq x y z
N ALA A 1 -21.48 -22.58 18.27
CA ALA A 1 -20.08 -22.99 18.15
C ALA A 1 -19.71 -23.93 19.32
N ILE A 2 -18.55 -23.77 20.03
CA ILE A 2 -18.13 -24.68 21.11
C ILE A 2 -19.15 -24.66 22.26
N GLU A 3 -19.66 -23.50 22.64
CA GLU A 3 -20.70 -23.38 23.69
C GLU A 3 -22.01 -24.13 23.34
N ASP A 4 -22.37 -24.18 22.07
CA ASP A 4 -23.57 -24.91 21.64
C ASP A 4 -23.37 -26.40 21.72
N GLN A 5 -22.17 -26.90 21.42
CA GLN A 5 -21.81 -28.31 21.60
C GLN A 5 -21.82 -28.74 23.07
N TRP A 6 -21.37 -27.85 23.97
CA TRP A 6 -21.45 -28.13 25.41
C TRP A 6 -22.89 -28.13 25.95
N LYS A 7 -23.77 -27.29 25.36
CA LYS A 7 -25.20 -27.34 25.71
C LYS A 7 -25.85 -28.64 25.26
N GLU A 8 -25.45 -29.16 24.07
CA GLU A 8 -25.97 -30.42 23.54
C GLU A 8 -25.35 -31.65 24.23
N ASN A 9 -24.07 -31.56 24.63
CA ASN A 9 -23.34 -32.67 25.24
C ASN A 9 -22.38 -32.18 26.34
N PRO A 10 -22.87 -32.03 27.60
CA PRO A 10 -22.07 -31.46 28.72
C PRO A 10 -20.82 -32.23 29.08
N ASN A 11 -20.70 -33.50 28.67
CA ASN A 11 -19.57 -34.37 28.98
C ASN A 11 -18.49 -34.39 27.89
N ILE A 12 -18.61 -33.59 26.83
CA ILE A 12 -17.61 -33.55 25.78
C ILE A 12 -16.34 -32.85 26.29
N LEU A 13 -15.19 -33.48 26.06
CA LEU A 13 -13.91 -32.89 26.38
C LEU A 13 -13.69 -31.63 25.53
N PHE A 14 -13.10 -30.58 26.11
CA PHE A 14 -12.83 -29.32 25.38
C PHE A 14 -12.04 -29.54 24.10
N GLU A 15 -11.06 -30.45 24.15
CA GLU A 15 -10.22 -30.79 23.00
C GLU A 15 -11.03 -31.43 21.86
N ASP A 16 -11.99 -32.30 22.17
CA ASP A 16 -12.87 -32.96 21.19
C ASP A 16 -13.87 -31.97 20.56
N ALA A 17 -14.41 -31.07 21.37
CA ALA A 17 -15.29 -30.00 20.91
C ALA A 17 -14.52 -29.04 19.98
N LEU A 18 -13.30 -28.67 20.35
CA LEU A 18 -12.41 -27.82 19.57
C LEU A 18 -12.04 -28.52 18.25
N GLN A 19 -11.66 -29.80 18.28
CA GLN A 19 -11.30 -30.55 17.09
C GLN A 19 -12.48 -30.70 16.12
N THR A 20 -13.69 -30.87 16.65
CA THR A 20 -14.92 -30.95 15.86
C THR A 20 -15.21 -29.62 15.14
N GLU A 21 -15.05 -28.50 15.82
CA GLU A 21 -15.16 -27.17 15.19
C GLU A 21 -14.06 -26.97 14.15
N PHE A 22 -12.82 -27.35 14.43
CA PHE A 22 -11.73 -27.27 13.45
C PHE A 22 -12.01 -28.08 12.19
N LYS A 23 -12.57 -29.29 12.32
CA LYS A 23 -12.97 -30.14 11.17
C LYS A 23 -14.04 -29.49 10.30
N LYS A 24 -14.95 -28.69 10.86
CA LYS A 24 -15.97 -27.97 10.08
C LYS A 24 -15.38 -26.93 9.13
N PHE A 25 -14.19 -26.38 9.43
CA PHE A 25 -13.51 -25.43 8.54
C PHE A 25 -12.88 -26.09 7.31
N GLY A 26 -12.85 -27.43 7.21
CA GLY A 26 -12.33 -28.18 6.07
C GLY A 26 -10.79 -28.14 5.97
N VAL A 27 -10.26 -28.73 4.87
CA VAL A 27 -8.82 -28.89 4.64
C VAL A 27 -8.09 -27.53 4.54
N PHE A 28 -8.77 -26.50 4.07
CA PHE A 28 -8.23 -25.14 3.95
C PHE A 28 -8.48 -24.27 5.19
N GLY A 29 -9.26 -24.75 6.13
CA GLY A 29 -9.47 -24.20 7.47
C GLY A 29 -9.52 -22.69 7.55
N PHE A 30 -8.66 -22.13 8.40
CA PHE A 30 -8.53 -20.68 8.64
C PHE A 30 -8.00 -19.89 7.44
N THR A 31 -7.33 -20.53 6.47
CA THR A 31 -6.71 -19.82 5.33
C THR A 31 -7.74 -19.04 4.52
N GLY A 32 -8.87 -19.64 4.20
CA GLY A 32 -9.94 -18.96 3.47
C GLY A 32 -10.52 -17.74 4.20
N LEU A 33 -10.69 -17.84 5.53
CA LEU A 33 -11.13 -16.71 6.34
C LEU A 33 -10.07 -15.60 6.42
N VAL A 34 -8.80 -15.98 6.53
CA VAL A 34 -7.67 -15.03 6.53
C VAL A 34 -7.59 -14.31 5.19
N GLU A 35 -7.67 -15.03 4.06
CA GLU A 35 -7.66 -14.45 2.72
C GLU A 35 -8.85 -13.52 2.49
N GLN A 36 -10.05 -13.92 2.92
CA GLN A 36 -11.23 -13.06 2.82
C GLN A 36 -11.09 -11.77 3.62
N LYS A 37 -10.57 -11.85 4.85
CA LYS A 37 -10.29 -10.67 5.69
C LYS A 37 -9.17 -9.81 5.10
N GLN A 38 -8.14 -10.42 4.54
CA GLN A 38 -7.05 -9.71 3.86
C GLN A 38 -7.56 -8.96 2.64
N SER A 39 -8.38 -9.60 1.81
CA SER A 39 -9.01 -8.98 0.63
C SER A 39 -9.92 -7.82 1.04
N ALA A 40 -10.72 -7.99 2.08
CA ALA A 40 -11.58 -6.92 2.60
C ALA A 40 -10.75 -5.71 3.08
N LEU A 41 -9.65 -5.94 3.81
CA LEU A 41 -8.73 -4.88 4.25
C LEU A 41 -8.05 -4.18 3.06
N GLN A 42 -7.56 -4.94 2.07
CA GLN A 42 -7.00 -4.37 0.86
C GLN A 42 -8.01 -3.49 0.14
N SER A 43 -9.24 -3.97 -0.03
CA SER A 43 -10.33 -3.20 -0.64
C SER A 43 -10.61 -1.90 0.13
N HIS A 44 -10.60 -1.96 1.46
CA HIS A 44 -10.76 -0.77 2.31
C HIS A 44 -9.67 0.28 2.02
N TYR A 45 -8.40 -0.10 2.06
CA TYR A 45 -7.31 0.83 1.80
C TYR A 45 -7.30 1.36 0.37
N TRP A 46 -7.65 0.53 -0.62
CA TRP A 46 -7.81 1.00 -1.99
C TRP A 46 -8.92 2.04 -2.15
N LYS A 47 -10.04 1.88 -1.43
CA LYS A 47 -11.11 2.90 -1.41
C LYS A 47 -10.60 4.21 -0.82
N VAL A 48 -9.82 4.16 0.26
CA VAL A 48 -9.21 5.36 0.86
C VAL A 48 -8.25 6.03 -0.13
N ILE A 49 -7.35 5.25 -0.74
CA ILE A 49 -6.40 5.76 -1.74
C ILE A 49 -7.15 6.41 -2.91
N LYS A 50 -8.16 5.73 -3.46
CA LYS A 50 -8.96 6.26 -4.57
C LYS A 50 -9.67 7.56 -4.20
N LYS A 51 -10.27 7.62 -3.01
CA LYS A 51 -10.95 8.82 -2.51
C LYS A 51 -9.97 9.99 -2.38
N GLU A 52 -8.82 9.78 -1.77
CA GLU A 52 -7.80 10.81 -1.61
C GLU A 52 -7.20 11.22 -2.95
N PHE A 53 -6.96 10.27 -3.86
CA PHE A 53 -6.47 10.57 -5.20
C PHE A 53 -7.43 11.48 -5.97
N ILE A 54 -8.73 11.17 -5.97
CA ILE A 54 -9.75 12.02 -6.59
C ILE A 54 -9.79 13.41 -5.93
N SER A 55 -9.56 13.50 -4.62
CA SER A 55 -9.56 14.79 -3.91
C SER A 55 -8.48 15.76 -4.43
N PHE A 56 -7.40 15.28 -5.04
CA PHE A 56 -6.38 16.14 -5.66
C PHE A 56 -6.88 16.86 -6.92
N PHE A 57 -7.96 16.36 -7.53
CA PHE A 57 -8.61 16.98 -8.68
C PHE A 57 -9.78 17.89 -8.29
N SER A 58 -10.05 18.04 -7.00
CA SER A 58 -11.03 19.00 -6.49
C SER A 58 -10.39 20.34 -6.13
N VAL A 59 -11.18 21.41 -6.14
CA VAL A 59 -10.75 22.74 -5.71
C VAL A 59 -10.53 22.71 -4.19
N PRO A 60 -9.43 23.30 -3.64
CA PRO A 60 -8.36 24.07 -4.30
C PRO A 60 -7.15 23.22 -4.77
N LYS A 61 -7.11 21.92 -4.52
CA LYS A 61 -5.95 21.05 -4.77
C LYS A 61 -5.61 20.89 -6.27
N ILE A 62 -6.59 21.10 -7.16
CA ILE A 62 -6.39 20.98 -8.60
C ILE A 62 -5.34 21.97 -9.11
N ILE A 63 -5.25 23.16 -8.52
CA ILE A 63 -4.26 24.16 -8.88
C ILE A 63 -2.85 23.62 -8.63
N LEU A 64 -2.65 22.96 -7.49
CA LEU A 64 -1.37 22.35 -7.14
C LEU A 64 -1.02 21.20 -8.09
N THR A 65 -1.99 20.37 -8.48
CA THR A 65 -1.77 19.28 -9.45
C THR A 65 -1.41 19.79 -10.82
N ILE A 66 -2.03 20.88 -11.30
CA ILE A 66 -1.73 21.51 -12.58
C ILE A 66 -0.32 22.13 -12.54
N VAL A 67 0.03 22.87 -11.48
CA VAL A 67 1.38 23.44 -11.32
C VAL A 67 2.43 22.34 -11.29
N MET A 68 2.20 21.26 -10.55
CA MET A 68 3.12 20.13 -10.48
C MET A 68 3.29 19.47 -11.85
N PHE A 69 2.20 19.29 -12.62
CA PHE A 69 2.27 18.77 -13.98
C PHE A 69 3.11 19.68 -14.88
N TYR A 70 2.85 20.98 -14.85
CA TYR A 70 3.59 21.97 -15.64
C TYR A 70 5.10 21.93 -15.33
N VAL A 71 5.45 21.86 -14.06
CA VAL A 71 6.86 21.77 -13.63
C VAL A 71 7.49 20.49 -14.18
N LEU A 72 6.84 19.33 -14.02
CA LEU A 72 7.35 18.06 -14.54
C LEU A 72 7.46 18.07 -16.05
N PHE A 73 6.48 18.65 -16.75
CA PHE A 73 6.50 18.78 -18.22
C PHE A 73 7.69 19.63 -18.68
N GLN A 74 7.95 20.77 -18.05
CA GLN A 74 9.12 21.62 -18.35
C GLN A 74 10.43 20.85 -18.13
N PHE A 75 10.53 20.05 -17.10
CA PHE A 75 11.72 19.24 -16.84
C PHE A 75 11.98 18.20 -17.91
N TYR A 76 10.95 17.48 -18.35
CA TYR A 76 11.10 16.47 -19.38
C TYR A 76 11.22 17.05 -20.78
N SER A 77 10.72 18.26 -21.03
CA SER A 77 10.83 18.97 -22.31
C SER A 77 12.22 19.56 -22.55
N ASN A 78 13.00 19.80 -21.50
CA ASN A 78 14.30 20.45 -21.65
C ASN A 78 15.43 19.44 -21.45
N PRO A 79 16.12 18.97 -22.51
CA PRO A 79 17.20 17.98 -22.42
C PRO A 79 18.43 18.49 -21.65
N LYS A 80 18.57 19.81 -21.48
CA LYS A 80 19.62 20.42 -20.66
C LYS A 80 19.23 20.58 -19.18
N SER A 81 18.00 20.22 -18.82
CA SER A 81 17.56 20.34 -17.43
C SER A 81 18.32 19.38 -16.52
N PHE A 82 18.61 19.83 -15.31
CA PHE A 82 19.25 19.02 -14.29
C PHE A 82 18.47 17.70 -14.06
N LEU A 83 17.15 17.75 -14.02
CA LEU A 83 16.33 16.58 -13.78
C LEU A 83 16.34 15.58 -14.94
N TYR A 84 16.45 16.02 -16.18
CA TYR A 84 16.58 15.13 -17.32
C TYR A 84 17.89 14.33 -17.26
N ASN A 85 19.00 15.00 -16.97
CA ASN A 85 20.31 14.37 -16.87
C ASN A 85 20.43 13.45 -15.63
N TYR A 86 19.78 13.81 -14.55
CA TYR A 86 19.81 13.06 -13.28
C TYR A 86 18.52 12.26 -13.01
N ASP A 87 17.66 12.08 -14.01
CA ASP A 87 16.40 11.33 -13.88
C ASP A 87 16.61 9.95 -13.22
N LEU A 88 17.66 9.24 -13.64
CA LEU A 88 18.02 7.95 -13.07
C LEU A 88 18.39 8.05 -11.59
N LEU A 89 19.16 9.05 -11.22
CA LEU A 89 19.61 9.28 -9.83
C LEU A 89 18.43 9.70 -8.95
N ILE A 90 17.53 10.53 -9.45
CA ILE A 90 16.30 10.95 -8.75
C ILE A 90 15.38 9.74 -8.51
N ARG A 91 15.22 8.87 -9.50
CA ARG A 91 14.42 7.64 -9.36
C ARG A 91 15.04 6.70 -8.33
N PHE A 92 16.35 6.47 -8.36
CA PHE A 92 17.01 5.69 -7.34
C PHE A 92 16.89 6.31 -5.95
N GLY A 93 16.95 7.64 -5.83
CA GLY A 93 16.72 8.37 -4.58
C GLY A 93 15.29 8.14 -4.05
N LEU A 94 14.28 8.21 -4.91
CA LEU A 94 12.89 7.92 -4.54
C LEU A 94 12.69 6.46 -4.15
N ILE A 95 13.33 5.51 -4.85
CA ILE A 95 13.31 4.09 -4.48
C ILE A 95 13.95 3.88 -3.11
N ALA A 96 15.14 4.45 -2.89
CA ALA A 96 15.84 4.33 -1.61
C ALA A 96 15.02 4.94 -0.46
N LEU A 97 14.36 6.08 -0.69
CA LEU A 97 13.49 6.72 0.28
C LEU A 97 12.27 5.83 0.61
N THR A 98 11.59 5.30 -0.41
CA THR A 98 10.44 4.40 -0.20
C THR A 98 10.85 3.10 0.47
N LEU A 99 11.99 2.50 0.10
CA LEU A 99 12.56 1.33 0.77
C LEU A 99 12.93 1.64 2.23
N GLY A 100 13.57 2.77 2.48
CA GLY A 100 13.90 3.20 3.84
C GLY A 100 12.67 3.33 4.73
N ILE A 101 11.60 3.92 4.21
CA ILE A 101 10.32 4.01 4.92
C ILE A 101 9.73 2.61 5.17
N CYS A 102 9.75 1.73 4.18
CA CYS A 102 9.30 0.35 4.30
C CYS A 102 10.06 -0.42 5.39
N ILE A 103 11.39 -0.33 5.36
CA ILE A 103 12.25 -1.00 6.34
C ILE A 103 12.00 -0.43 7.75
N TYR A 104 11.95 0.90 7.88
CA TYR A 104 11.67 1.56 9.16
C TYR A 104 10.32 1.11 9.75
N GLN A 105 9.26 1.10 8.94
CA GLN A 105 7.94 0.65 9.39
C GLN A 105 7.98 -0.84 9.77
N ARG A 106 8.67 -1.67 8.97
CA ARG A 106 8.79 -3.11 9.22
C ARG A 106 9.53 -3.42 10.52
N VAL A 107 10.59 -2.69 10.82
CA VAL A 107 11.34 -2.83 12.07
C VAL A 107 10.48 -2.37 13.25
N LYS A 108 9.83 -1.21 13.13
CA LYS A 108 8.98 -0.66 14.19
C LYS A 108 7.77 -1.54 14.49
N THR A 109 7.17 -2.16 13.47
CA THR A 109 6.01 -3.06 13.62
C THR A 109 6.40 -4.53 13.74
N ALA A 110 7.70 -4.84 13.90
CA ALA A 110 8.19 -6.23 14.00
C ALA A 110 7.57 -6.99 15.18
N LYS A 111 7.26 -6.31 16.28
CA LYS A 111 6.54 -6.88 17.42
C LYS A 111 5.11 -7.31 17.08
N ASN A 112 4.48 -6.66 16.09
CA ASN A 112 3.08 -6.82 15.72
C ASN A 112 2.92 -7.63 14.43
N LYS A 113 3.89 -8.49 14.10
CA LYS A 113 3.88 -9.34 12.87
C LYS A 113 2.65 -10.24 12.75
N LYS A 114 2.00 -10.53 13.87
CA LYS A 114 0.81 -11.40 13.93
C LYS A 114 -0.46 -10.74 13.37
N PHE A 115 -0.47 -9.41 13.22
CA PHE A 115 -1.67 -8.72 12.76
C PHE A 115 -1.74 -8.66 11.24
N LEU A 116 -2.89 -9.05 10.70
CA LEU A 116 -3.19 -9.05 9.26
C LEU A 116 -3.06 -7.65 8.64
N VAL A 117 -3.41 -6.62 9.40
CA VAL A 117 -3.28 -5.21 9.01
C VAL A 117 -1.85 -4.87 8.58
N ASN A 118 -0.86 -5.41 9.30
CA ASN A 118 0.56 -5.18 8.99
C ASN A 118 0.99 -5.86 7.67
N SER A 119 0.44 -7.03 7.37
CA SER A 119 0.68 -7.72 6.09
C SER A 119 0.19 -6.90 4.90
N VAL A 120 -1.01 -6.34 5.00
CA VAL A 120 -1.59 -5.49 3.95
C VAL A 120 -0.80 -4.18 3.80
N GLY A 121 -0.36 -3.59 4.90
CA GLY A 121 0.51 -2.40 4.89
C GLY A 121 1.80 -2.64 4.12
N ASN A 122 2.48 -3.76 4.36
CA ASN A 122 3.71 -4.12 3.66
C ASN A 122 3.51 -4.27 2.14
N TYR A 123 2.37 -4.80 1.70
CA TYR A 123 2.02 -4.87 0.29
C TYR A 123 1.89 -3.47 -0.34
N LEU A 124 1.16 -2.57 0.32
CA LEU A 124 0.95 -1.21 -0.18
C LEU A 124 2.25 -0.41 -0.32
N TYR A 125 3.19 -0.59 0.61
CA TYR A 125 4.50 0.06 0.55
C TYR A 125 5.37 -0.43 -0.63
N GLY A 126 5.19 -1.67 -1.08
CA GLY A 126 5.93 -2.24 -2.20
C GLY A 126 5.51 -1.69 -3.57
N LEU A 127 4.27 -1.23 -3.70
CA LEU A 127 3.71 -0.81 -5.00
C LEU A 127 4.50 0.32 -5.70
N PRO A 128 4.92 1.40 -5.01
CA PRO A 128 5.72 2.45 -5.66
C PRO A 128 7.03 1.95 -6.24
N ILE A 129 7.64 0.95 -5.62
CA ILE A 129 8.92 0.38 -6.05
C ILE A 129 8.76 -0.30 -7.41
N PHE A 130 7.73 -1.12 -7.57
CA PHE A 130 7.42 -1.75 -8.85
C PHE A 130 7.13 -0.73 -9.95
N ALA A 131 6.36 0.32 -9.63
CA ALA A 131 6.05 1.38 -10.57
C ALA A 131 7.31 2.12 -11.05
N LEU A 132 8.26 2.40 -10.17
CA LEU A 132 9.52 3.04 -10.51
C LEU A 132 10.41 2.18 -11.40
N PHE A 133 10.43 0.86 -11.18
CA PHE A 133 11.16 -0.09 -12.02
C PHE A 133 10.57 -0.17 -13.43
N TYR A 134 9.26 -0.25 -13.55
CA TYR A 134 8.58 -0.38 -14.84
C TYR A 134 8.84 0.80 -15.78
N LEU A 135 8.99 2.01 -15.25
CA LEU A 135 9.27 3.21 -16.03
C LEU A 135 10.61 3.16 -16.78
N ARG A 136 11.62 2.52 -16.21
CA ARG A 136 12.95 2.47 -16.83
C ARG A 136 12.93 1.69 -18.15
N THR A 137 12.14 0.63 -18.25
CA THR A 137 12.14 -0.28 -19.40
C THR A 137 11.49 0.32 -20.64
N ASN A 138 10.61 1.31 -20.48
CA ASN A 138 9.81 1.87 -21.57
C ASN A 138 10.30 3.23 -22.09
N LEU A 139 11.22 3.88 -21.37
CA LEU A 139 11.80 5.18 -21.74
C LEU A 139 13.26 4.98 -22.14
N SER A 140 13.52 4.31 -23.27
CA SER A 140 14.87 4.22 -23.80
C SER A 140 15.38 5.60 -24.20
N VAL A 141 16.53 5.97 -23.61
CA VAL A 141 17.12 7.31 -23.62
C VAL A 141 17.71 7.73 -24.97
N ASN A 142 17.69 6.86 -25.99
CA ASN A 142 18.50 7.02 -27.21
C ASN A 142 17.78 7.64 -28.41
N SER A 143 16.58 8.17 -28.25
CA SER A 143 15.90 8.92 -29.32
C SER A 143 15.34 10.22 -28.77
N ASP A 144 15.39 11.29 -29.57
CA ASP A 144 14.75 12.55 -29.23
C ASP A 144 13.35 12.32 -28.68
N PRO A 145 13.05 12.84 -27.48
CA PRO A 145 11.80 12.50 -26.83
C PRO A 145 10.64 13.11 -27.62
N SER A 146 9.84 12.25 -28.26
CA SER A 146 8.59 12.72 -28.86
C SER A 146 7.70 13.39 -27.79
N LEU A 147 6.91 14.37 -28.19
CA LEU A 147 6.01 15.10 -27.29
C LEU A 147 5.12 14.13 -26.49
N PHE A 148 4.68 13.04 -27.11
CA PHE A 148 3.93 11.98 -26.45
C PHE A 148 4.70 11.33 -25.29
N LYS A 149 6.00 11.03 -25.47
CA LYS A 149 6.84 10.44 -24.42
C LYS A 149 7.04 11.42 -23.25
N ILE A 150 7.21 12.71 -23.54
CA ILE A 150 7.35 13.76 -22.53
C ILE A 150 6.08 13.83 -21.66
N VAL A 151 4.91 13.93 -22.30
CA VAL A 151 3.62 14.00 -21.61
C VAL A 151 3.41 12.73 -20.77
N LEU A 152 3.62 11.55 -21.35
CA LEU A 152 3.44 10.28 -20.66
C LEU A 152 4.34 10.16 -19.41
N SER A 153 5.61 10.56 -19.53
CA SER A 153 6.56 10.55 -18.41
C SER A 153 6.14 11.51 -17.31
N SER A 154 5.70 12.71 -17.68
CA SER A 154 5.24 13.74 -16.73
C SER A 154 4.01 13.27 -15.96
N VAL A 155 2.99 12.75 -16.66
CA VAL A 155 1.76 12.21 -16.04
C VAL A 155 2.10 11.05 -15.09
N PHE A 156 2.95 10.15 -15.54
CA PHE A 156 3.28 8.98 -14.72
C PHE A 156 4.06 9.36 -13.46
N MET A 157 5.05 10.24 -13.56
CA MET A 157 5.77 10.75 -12.39
C MET A 157 4.85 11.49 -11.44
N GLN A 158 3.90 12.26 -11.95
CA GLN A 158 2.90 12.94 -11.15
C GLN A 158 2.03 11.96 -10.36
N ILE A 159 1.49 10.94 -11.03
CA ILE A 159 0.68 9.89 -10.38
C ILE A 159 1.48 9.22 -9.26
N LEU A 160 2.75 8.92 -9.51
CA LEU A 160 3.62 8.28 -8.55
C LEU A 160 3.90 9.17 -7.33
N ILE A 161 4.19 10.45 -7.54
CA ILE A 161 4.39 11.42 -6.45
C ILE A 161 3.12 11.54 -5.61
N LEU A 162 1.96 11.70 -6.25
CA LEU A 162 0.67 11.76 -5.54
C LEU A 162 0.40 10.49 -4.74
N PHE A 163 0.71 9.32 -5.30
CA PHE A 163 0.53 8.05 -4.62
C PHE A 163 1.42 7.94 -3.38
N ILE A 164 2.70 8.29 -3.49
CA ILE A 164 3.64 8.32 -2.35
C ILE A 164 3.15 9.29 -1.28
N LEU A 165 2.66 10.46 -1.68
CA LEU A 165 2.15 11.47 -0.77
C LEU A 165 0.91 10.96 -0.02
N ILE A 166 -0.03 10.29 -0.69
CA ILE A 166 -1.20 9.66 -0.07
C ILE A 166 -0.78 8.57 0.92
N LEU A 167 0.15 7.71 0.52
CA LEU A 167 0.66 6.67 1.41
C LEU A 167 1.21 7.28 2.70
N TYR A 168 2.02 8.31 2.58
CA TYR A 168 2.68 8.93 3.73
C TYR A 168 1.73 9.70 4.63
N THR A 169 0.82 10.49 4.05
CA THR A 169 -0.05 11.40 4.82
C THR A 169 -1.31 10.74 5.34
N LYS A 170 -1.80 9.69 4.68
CA LYS A 170 -3.11 9.07 5.02
C LYS A 170 -2.96 7.61 5.42
N ILE A 171 -2.31 6.79 4.60
CA ILE A 171 -2.29 5.34 4.82
C ILE A 171 -1.43 4.95 6.03
N ILE A 172 -0.23 5.51 6.16
CA ILE A 172 0.65 5.20 7.30
C ILE A 172 0.01 5.58 8.65
N PRO A 173 -0.55 6.79 8.84
CA PRO A 173 -1.24 7.13 10.08
C PRO A 173 -2.45 6.23 10.36
N LEU A 174 -3.24 5.91 9.32
CA LEU A 174 -4.39 5.03 9.45
C LEU A 174 -3.98 3.61 9.90
N LEU A 175 -2.98 3.04 9.25
CA LEU A 175 -2.43 1.73 9.64
C LEU A 175 -1.93 1.71 11.08
N LYS A 176 -1.22 2.75 11.50
CA LYS A 176 -0.76 2.85 12.90
C LYS A 176 -1.92 2.89 13.88
N TYR A 177 -2.95 3.66 13.56
CA TYR A 177 -4.14 3.77 14.39
C TYR A 177 -4.84 2.40 14.52
N GLU A 178 -5.04 1.69 13.41
CA GLU A 178 -5.70 0.38 13.42
C GLU A 178 -4.89 -0.70 14.14
N ILE A 179 -3.55 -0.69 14.01
CA ILE A 179 -2.66 -1.58 14.77
C ILE A 179 -2.80 -1.31 16.26
N ASN A 180 -2.74 -0.05 16.70
CA ASN A 180 -2.88 0.29 18.11
C ASN A 180 -4.26 -0.11 18.66
N GLN A 181 -5.33 0.07 17.89
CA GLN A 181 -6.67 -0.36 18.29
C GLN A 181 -6.78 -1.87 18.45
N THR A 182 -6.13 -2.63 17.56
CA THR A 182 -6.10 -4.10 17.66
C THR A 182 -5.31 -4.55 18.87
N GLU A 183 -4.15 -3.93 19.15
CA GLU A 183 -3.36 -4.22 20.36
C GLU A 183 -4.16 -3.98 21.65
N LEU A 184 -4.86 -2.84 21.73
CA LEU A 184 -5.68 -2.52 22.91
C LEU A 184 -6.83 -3.51 23.11
N LYS A 185 -7.41 -4.06 22.04
CA LYS A 185 -8.44 -5.09 22.16
C LYS A 185 -7.87 -6.41 22.70
N PHE A 186 -6.70 -6.81 22.22
CA PHE A 186 -6.07 -8.06 22.67
C PHE A 186 -5.39 -7.97 24.04
N SER A 187 -5.01 -6.77 24.49
CA SER A 187 -4.44 -6.58 25.83
C SER A 187 -5.48 -6.60 26.95
N LYS A 188 -6.77 -6.51 26.61
CA LYS A 188 -7.89 -6.56 27.56
C LYS A 188 -8.52 -7.97 27.67
N LEU A 189 -8.07 -8.91 26.87
CA LEU A 189 -8.43 -10.33 26.93
C LEU A 189 -7.40 -11.12 27.75
#